data_f49afd4c45a5f645a97337c6dca7d071
#
_entry.id   f49afd4c45a5f645a97337c6dca7d071
#
_cell.length_a   1.000
_cell.length_b   1.000
_cell.length_c   1.000
_cell.angle_alpha   90.00
_cell.angle_beta   90.00
_cell.angle_gamma   90.00
#
_symmetry.space_group_name_H-M   'P 1'
#
loop_
_entity.id
_entity.type
_entity.pdbx_description
1 polymer ?
#
loop_
_entity_poly.entity_id
_entity_poly.type
_entity_poly.pdbx_seq_one_letter_code
_entity_poly.pdbx_strand_id
1 'polypeptide(L)'
;MINQISVQTLKALKKDKNIQVIDVRESGEYASGHVPGAINMPLSLLPYTFQDLKKDQPYYIICQSGARSMRACQFLDQQGYQVTNVIGGTQAWPDPLDH
;
A
#
# COMPACT_ATOMS: atom_id res chain seq x y z
N MET A 1 -1.54 -11.79 12.73
CA MET A 1 -0.27 -11.06 12.54
C MET A 1 -0.18 -10.56 11.10
N ILE A 2 0.27 -9.33 10.91
CA ILE A 2 0.37 -8.73 9.58
C ILE A 2 1.66 -9.18 8.90
N ASN A 3 1.54 -9.72 7.68
CA ASN A 3 2.70 -10.04 6.85
C ASN A 3 3.37 -8.75 6.37
N GLN A 4 4.69 -8.79 6.20
CA GLN A 4 5.45 -7.63 5.75
C GLN A 4 6.46 -8.05 4.69
N ILE A 5 6.68 -7.19 3.69
CA ILE A 5 7.70 -7.38 2.67
C ILE A 5 8.49 -6.08 2.49
N SER A 6 9.70 -6.20 1.91
CA SER A 6 10.51 -5.02 1.57
C SER A 6 10.05 -4.42 0.24
N VAL A 7 10.51 -3.19 -0.04
CA VAL A 7 10.25 -2.57 -1.35
C VAL A 7 10.92 -3.34 -2.48
N GLN A 8 12.07 -3.98 -2.22
CA GLN A 8 12.75 -4.81 -3.22
C GLN A 8 11.88 -6.02 -3.59
N THR A 9 11.28 -6.67 -2.59
CA THR A 9 10.35 -7.79 -2.83
C THR A 9 9.12 -7.31 -3.59
N LEU A 10 8.57 -6.14 -3.22
CA LEU A 10 7.43 -5.57 -3.93
C LEU A 10 7.77 -5.33 -5.40
N LYS A 11 8.94 -4.76 -5.67
CA LYS A 11 9.39 -4.50 -7.04
C LYS A 11 9.47 -5.81 -7.85
N ALA A 12 10.02 -6.86 -7.25
CA ALA A 12 10.13 -8.16 -7.91
C ALA A 12 8.74 -8.74 -8.21
N LEU A 13 7.80 -8.65 -7.27
CA LEU A 13 6.43 -9.14 -7.46
C LEU A 13 5.72 -8.38 -8.57
N LYS A 14 5.93 -7.07 -8.68
CA LYS A 14 5.31 -6.25 -9.73
C LYS A 14 5.77 -6.65 -11.13
N LYS A 15 6.99 -7.18 -11.27
CA LYS A 15 7.49 -7.65 -12.58
C LYS A 15 6.78 -8.91 -13.05
N ASP A 16 6.46 -9.81 -12.14
CA ASP A 16 6.01 -11.15 -12.47
C ASP A 16 4.50 -11.33 -12.36
N LYS A 17 3.82 -10.44 -11.61
CA LYS A 17 2.40 -10.57 -11.30
C LYS A 17 1.71 -9.24 -11.38
N ASN A 18 0.43 -9.28 -11.72
CA ASN A 18 -0.43 -8.10 -11.66
C ASN A 18 -0.94 -7.93 -10.23
N ILE A 19 -0.15 -7.26 -9.40
CA ILE A 19 -0.49 -7.05 -7.98
C ILE A 19 -1.12 -5.67 -7.77
N GLN A 20 -1.89 -5.57 -6.69
CA GLN A 20 -2.55 -4.32 -6.32
C GLN A 20 -1.81 -3.66 -5.16
N VAL A 21 -1.35 -2.43 -5.37
CA VAL A 21 -0.65 -1.64 -4.36
C VAL A 21 -1.53 -0.47 -3.97
N ILE A 22 -1.77 -0.31 -2.68
CA ILE A 22 -2.59 0.78 -2.13
C ILE A 22 -1.67 1.71 -1.34
N ASP A 23 -1.64 2.98 -1.73
CA ASP A 23 -0.88 4.03 -1.05
C ASP A 23 -1.82 4.75 -0.10
N VAL A 24 -1.54 4.63 1.21
CA VAL A 24 -2.41 5.22 2.25
C VAL A 24 -1.90 6.57 2.76
N ARG A 25 -0.95 7.19 2.03
CA ARG A 25 -0.55 8.57 2.32
C ARG A 25 -1.68 9.51 1.94
N GLU A 26 -1.63 10.75 2.41
CA GLU A 26 -2.61 11.74 2.02
C GLU A 26 -2.43 12.13 0.55
N SER A 27 -3.49 12.68 -0.05
CA SER A 27 -3.52 12.89 -1.50
C SER A 27 -2.42 13.83 -1.99
N GLY A 28 -2.02 14.82 -1.20
CA GLY A 28 -0.93 15.72 -1.55
C GLY A 28 0.43 15.03 -1.61
N GLU A 29 0.67 14.10 -0.69
CA GLU A 29 1.89 13.28 -0.71
C GLU A 29 1.92 12.38 -1.94
N TYR A 30 0.79 11.72 -2.22
CA TYR A 30 0.67 10.84 -3.37
C TYR A 30 0.92 11.60 -4.67
N ALA A 31 0.35 12.79 -4.80
CA ALA A 31 0.50 13.61 -6.01
C ALA A 31 1.95 14.06 -6.23
N SER A 32 2.74 14.20 -5.16
CA SER A 32 4.14 14.61 -5.28
C SER A 32 5.06 13.49 -5.75
N GLY A 33 4.57 12.26 -5.82
CA GLY A 33 5.31 11.10 -6.32
C GLY A 33 4.89 9.85 -5.59
N HIS A 34 4.59 8.78 -6.35
CA HIS A 34 4.14 7.51 -5.79
C HIS A 34 4.71 6.34 -6.58
N VAL A 35 4.71 5.16 -5.99
CA VAL A 35 5.11 3.93 -6.66
C VAL A 35 4.21 3.71 -7.88
N PRO A 36 4.79 3.45 -9.07
CA PRO A 36 3.98 3.28 -10.28
C PRO A 36 2.87 2.24 -10.10
N GLY A 37 1.66 2.60 -10.49
CA GLY A 37 0.49 1.73 -10.39
C GLY A 37 -0.20 1.72 -9.03
N ALA A 38 0.35 2.37 -8.01
CA ALA A 38 -0.29 2.45 -6.71
C ALA A 38 -1.55 3.29 -6.77
N ILE A 39 -2.59 2.84 -6.09
CA ILE A 39 -3.87 3.55 -5.98
C ILE A 39 -3.91 4.26 -4.63
N ASN A 40 -4.26 5.53 -4.63
CA ASN A 40 -4.31 6.31 -3.40
C ASN A 40 -5.63 6.09 -2.66
N MET A 41 -5.52 5.60 -1.43
CA MET A 41 -6.64 5.51 -0.48
C MET A 41 -6.14 6.06 0.86
N PRO A 42 -6.24 7.38 1.09
CA PRO A 42 -5.67 8.01 2.29
C PRO A 42 -6.16 7.36 3.57
N LEU A 43 -5.25 7.17 4.53
CA LEU A 43 -5.57 6.56 5.81
C LEU A 43 -6.71 7.32 6.52
N SER A 44 -6.73 8.65 6.42
CA SER A 44 -7.77 9.48 7.03
C SER A 44 -9.17 9.17 6.49
N LEU A 45 -9.26 8.67 5.26
CA LEU A 45 -10.54 8.36 4.61
C LEU A 45 -10.82 6.86 4.59
N LEU A 46 -9.88 6.04 4.98
CA LEU A 46 -10.00 4.59 4.85
C LEU A 46 -11.23 4.00 5.55
N PRO A 47 -11.64 4.48 6.72
CA PRO A 47 -12.87 3.99 7.35
C PRO A 47 -14.13 4.17 6.50
N TYR A 48 -14.09 5.07 5.53
CA TYR A 48 -15.23 5.36 4.64
C TYR A 48 -15.08 4.73 3.27
N THR A 49 -13.86 4.32 2.87
CA THR A 49 -13.56 3.87 1.51
C THR A 49 -13.19 2.39 1.41
N PHE A 50 -12.87 1.73 2.52
CA PHE A 50 -12.31 0.37 2.49
C PHE A 50 -13.22 -0.64 1.79
N GLN A 51 -14.52 -0.40 1.75
CA GLN A 51 -15.48 -1.31 1.13
C GLN A 51 -15.33 -1.37 -0.40
N ASP A 52 -14.59 -0.43 -0.98
CA ASP A 52 -14.26 -0.48 -2.41
C ASP A 52 -13.24 -1.59 -2.72
N LEU A 53 -12.54 -2.10 -1.71
CA LEU A 53 -11.60 -3.20 -1.87
C LEU A 53 -12.33 -4.54 -1.87
N LYS A 54 -11.71 -5.56 -2.48
CA LYS A 54 -12.28 -6.90 -2.59
C LYS A 54 -11.62 -7.84 -1.60
N LYS A 55 -12.43 -8.66 -0.91
CA LYS A 55 -11.91 -9.60 0.10
C LYS A 55 -11.23 -10.82 -0.51
N ASP A 56 -11.50 -11.12 -1.78
CA ASP A 56 -10.93 -12.26 -2.48
C ASP A 56 -9.65 -11.92 -3.26
N GLN A 57 -9.04 -10.76 -2.97
CA GLN A 57 -7.87 -10.27 -3.68
C GLN A 57 -6.86 -9.75 -2.66
N PRO A 58 -5.55 -10.10 -2.80
CA PRO A 58 -4.53 -9.58 -1.92
C PRO A 58 -4.15 -8.14 -2.28
N TYR A 59 -3.83 -7.35 -1.26
CA TYR A 59 -3.38 -5.96 -1.42
C TYR A 59 -2.07 -5.74 -0.67
N TYR A 60 -1.20 -4.95 -1.27
CA TYR A 60 0.07 -4.52 -0.68
C TYR A 60 -0.09 -3.05 -0.31
N ILE A 61 0.10 -2.75 0.99
CA ILE A 61 -0.22 -1.45 1.55
C ILE A 61 1.08 -0.69 1.82
N ILE A 62 1.20 0.51 1.25
CA ILE A 62 2.41 1.31 1.34
C ILE A 62 2.09 2.72 1.87
N CYS A 63 3.03 3.29 2.62
CA CYS A 63 3.00 4.69 2.99
C CYS A 63 4.41 5.27 2.81
N GLN A 64 4.77 6.35 3.51
CA GLN A 64 6.09 6.95 3.33
C GLN A 64 7.21 6.08 3.92
N SER A 65 7.01 5.54 5.13
CA SER A 65 8.05 4.81 5.87
C SER A 65 7.65 3.42 6.37
N GLY A 66 6.36 3.09 6.32
CA GLY A 66 5.84 1.79 6.77
C GLY A 66 4.98 1.85 8.03
N ALA A 67 4.91 2.99 8.72
CA ALA A 67 4.16 3.10 9.98
C ALA A 67 2.65 3.26 9.76
N ARG A 68 2.24 4.20 8.90
CA ARG A 68 0.83 4.41 8.60
C ARG A 68 0.23 3.22 7.87
N SER A 69 1.01 2.62 6.98
CA SER A 69 0.57 1.43 6.24
C SER A 69 0.36 0.24 7.17
N MET A 70 1.18 0.10 8.23
CA MET A 70 0.94 -0.94 9.23
C MET A 70 -0.40 -0.73 9.93
N ARG A 71 -0.74 0.51 10.28
CA ARG A 71 -2.02 0.83 10.91
C ARG A 71 -3.18 0.53 9.97
N ALA A 72 -3.03 0.86 8.68
CA ALA A 72 -4.01 0.54 7.66
C ALA A 72 -4.19 -0.97 7.54
N CYS A 73 -3.10 -1.74 7.54
CA CYS A 73 -3.15 -3.20 7.49
C CYS A 73 -3.91 -3.78 8.68
N GLN A 74 -3.65 -3.27 9.88
CA GLN A 74 -4.35 -3.75 11.08
C GLN A 74 -5.85 -3.52 10.97
N PHE A 75 -6.26 -2.35 10.49
CA PHE A 75 -7.67 -2.03 10.28
C PHE A 75 -8.28 -2.96 9.22
N LEU A 76 -7.63 -3.09 8.07
CA LEU A 76 -8.15 -3.89 6.95
C LEU A 76 -8.19 -5.38 7.30
N ASP A 77 -7.20 -5.88 8.02
CA ASP A 77 -7.17 -7.27 8.46
C ASP A 77 -8.37 -7.58 9.37
N GLN A 78 -8.70 -6.65 10.27
CA GLN A 78 -9.88 -6.79 11.14
C GLN A 78 -11.18 -6.81 10.34
N GLN A 79 -11.19 -6.16 9.18
CA GLN A 79 -12.37 -6.15 8.29
C GLN A 79 -12.40 -7.35 7.35
N GLY A 80 -11.43 -8.25 7.43
CA GLY A 80 -11.42 -9.49 6.65
C GLY A 80 -10.68 -9.42 5.32
N TYR A 81 -9.87 -8.40 5.09
CA TYR A 81 -9.10 -8.25 3.85
C TYR A 81 -7.74 -8.91 3.95
N GLN A 82 -7.19 -9.33 2.80
CA GLN A 82 -5.85 -9.91 2.69
C GLN A 82 -4.86 -8.78 2.42
N VAL A 83 -4.02 -8.47 3.40
CA VAL A 83 -3.12 -7.32 3.30
C VAL A 83 -1.71 -7.67 3.73
N THR A 84 -0.73 -7.00 3.11
CA THR A 84 0.70 -7.10 3.44
C THR A 84 1.26 -5.69 3.55
N ASN A 85 1.99 -5.41 4.62
CA ASN A 85 2.63 -4.11 4.81
C ASN A 85 3.95 -4.06 4.04
N VAL A 86 4.22 -2.94 3.36
CA VAL A 86 5.48 -2.73 2.66
C VAL A 86 6.43 -1.93 3.56
N ILE A 87 7.45 -2.61 4.07
CA ILE A 87 8.45 -2.01 4.96
C ILE A 87 9.32 -1.01 4.17
N GLY A 88 9.64 0.10 4.79
CA GLY A 88 10.47 1.14 4.18
C GLY A 88 9.70 2.14 3.35
N GLY A 89 8.59 1.72 2.78
CA GLY A 89 7.65 2.60 2.09
C GLY A 89 8.20 3.27 0.84
N THR A 90 7.49 4.31 0.42
CA THR A 90 7.81 5.07 -0.78
C THR A 90 9.20 5.67 -0.74
N GLN A 91 9.68 6.11 0.45
CA GLN A 91 11.02 6.69 0.58
C GLN A 91 12.14 5.71 0.21
N ALA A 92 11.89 4.40 0.34
CA ALA A 92 12.88 3.37 0.03
C ALA A 92 12.74 2.80 -1.39
N TRP A 93 11.77 3.26 -2.17
CA TRP A 93 11.55 2.79 -3.54
C TRP A 93 12.75 3.20 -4.40
N PRO A 94 13.42 2.23 -5.08
CA PRO A 94 14.71 2.51 -5.75
C PRO A 94 14.58 3.13 -7.14
N ASP A 95 13.39 3.11 -7.72
CA ASP A 95 13.18 3.57 -9.10
C ASP A 95 12.42 4.89 -9.12
N PRO A 96 12.31 5.55 -10.29
CA PRO A 96 11.51 6.77 -10.40
C PRO A 96 10.06 6.57 -9.96
N LEU A 97 9.51 7.61 -9.35
CA LEU A 97 8.11 7.64 -8.94
C LEU A 97 7.25 8.26 -10.04
N ASP A 98 5.99 7.85 -10.11
CA ASP A 98 5.00 8.49 -10.97
C ASP A 98 4.38 9.70 -10.25
N HIS A 99 3.83 10.61 -11.02
CA HIS A 99 3.19 11.83 -10.51
C HIS A 99 1.78 11.98 -11.03
#